data_96cae0bff821201d410388138e567198
#
_entry.id   96cae0bff821201d410388138e567198
#
_cell.length_a   1.000
_cell.length_b   1.000
_cell.length_c   1.000
_cell.angle_alpha   90.00
_cell.angle_beta   90.00
_cell.angle_gamma   90.00
#
_symmetry.space_group_name_H-M   'P 1'
#
loop_
_entity.id
_entity.type
_entity.pdbx_description
1 polymer ?
#
loop_
_entity_poly.entity_id
_entity_poly.type
_entity_poly.pdbx_seq_one_letter_code
_entity_poly.pdbx_strand_id
1 'polypeptide(L)'
;MKRLFILLLFILNNAFSQNTSDETITIYDKSILTIIDKNAKIEILGENFKVAEGPLWDEENKRLIFTDVRQNKIFTWDKLDGINEYISPSGSTGYAPSFDDGGIGANGLAFNNNGEIIICQHGDRRIAIIGNEKSENPKFETIVDNYNGKRFNSPNDLSLTKSGDIYFTDPPYGFKNFDNRFRELNFNGVFKYYPNGKIDLISKEMTRPNGIVLSRNERYIYVNNSDRKDPKIMRYNTKTYRGKKFFDGKELSKKFKGGFDGLKIHSTGNIFTTGPNGILIISPKGKLLAMINYGKGLTNCSFDEQEKYLYVTGFNDVSRIKLK
;
A
#
# COMPACT_ATOMS: atom_id res chain seq x y z
N MET A 1 -43.41 -21.78 60.89
CA MET A 1 -43.58 -20.88 59.76
C MET A 1 -42.24 -20.16 59.52
N LYS A 2 -41.46 -20.63 58.55
CA LYS A 2 -40.18 -20.00 58.15
C LYS A 2 -40.45 -19.20 56.87
N ARG A 3 -40.29 -17.87 56.93
CA ARG A 3 -40.41 -16.98 55.78
C ARG A 3 -39.06 -16.99 55.02
N LEU A 4 -39.10 -17.42 53.75
CA LEU A 4 -37.99 -17.40 52.82
C LEU A 4 -37.93 -16.02 52.15
N PHE A 5 -36.88 -15.26 52.38
CA PHE A 5 -36.61 -14.02 51.67
C PHE A 5 -35.85 -14.35 50.38
N ILE A 6 -36.47 -14.14 49.23
CA ILE A 6 -35.80 -14.23 47.92
C ILE A 6 -35.24 -12.85 47.61
N LEU A 7 -33.93 -12.76 47.59
CA LEU A 7 -33.18 -11.56 47.18
C LEU A 7 -33.01 -11.58 45.65
N LEU A 8 -33.79 -10.74 44.95
CA LEU A 8 -33.59 -10.54 43.50
C LEU A 8 -32.39 -9.64 43.30
N LEU A 9 -31.29 -10.21 42.82
CA LEU A 9 -30.16 -9.44 42.28
C LEU A 9 -30.50 -8.94 40.86
N PHE A 10 -30.75 -7.64 40.72
CA PHE A 10 -30.73 -6.98 39.42
C PHE A 10 -29.29 -6.78 38.96
N ILE A 11 -28.86 -7.62 38.01
CA ILE A 11 -27.59 -7.39 37.27
C ILE A 11 -27.91 -6.34 36.20
N LEU A 12 -27.47 -5.11 36.44
CA LEU A 12 -27.43 -4.07 35.42
C LEU A 12 -26.32 -4.41 34.44
N ASN A 13 -26.67 -5.07 33.33
CA ASN A 13 -25.79 -5.15 32.16
C ASN A 13 -25.69 -3.75 31.53
N ASN A 14 -24.65 -3.02 31.89
CA ASN A 14 -24.21 -1.89 31.11
C ASN A 14 -23.67 -2.41 29.76
N ALA A 15 -24.57 -2.56 28.79
CA ALA A 15 -24.17 -2.70 27.39
C ALA A 15 -23.49 -1.40 26.97
N PHE A 16 -22.15 -1.39 26.95
CA PHE A 16 -21.42 -0.40 26.20
C PHE A 16 -21.77 -0.60 24.72
N SER A 17 -22.76 0.17 24.26
CA SER A 17 -23.01 0.38 22.84
C SER A 17 -21.74 0.98 22.25
N GLN A 18 -20.94 0.17 21.56
CA GLN A 18 -20.00 0.69 20.59
C GLN A 18 -20.84 1.35 19.50
N ASN A 19 -20.95 2.67 19.55
CA ASN A 19 -21.42 3.47 18.43
C ASN A 19 -20.40 3.31 17.30
N THR A 20 -20.48 2.24 16.53
CA THR A 20 -19.96 2.19 15.18
C THR A 20 -20.91 3.07 14.37
N SER A 21 -20.48 4.29 14.05
CA SER A 21 -21.19 5.12 13.08
C SER A 21 -21.27 4.32 11.78
N ASP A 22 -22.49 4.02 11.32
CA ASP A 22 -22.77 3.37 10.01
C ASP A 22 -22.35 4.23 8.80
N GLU A 23 -21.67 5.34 9.06
CA GLU A 23 -21.21 6.25 8.02
C GLU A 23 -19.94 5.71 7.35
N THR A 24 -20.06 5.39 6.07
CA THR A 24 -18.93 4.98 5.22
C THR A 24 -17.82 6.04 5.20
N ILE A 25 -18.17 7.33 5.32
CA ILE A 25 -17.22 8.44 5.23
C ILE A 25 -17.38 9.40 6.40
N THR A 26 -16.30 9.57 7.16
CA THR A 26 -16.19 10.59 8.20
C THR A 26 -15.54 11.84 7.62
N ILE A 27 -16.23 12.98 7.68
CA ILE A 27 -15.74 14.28 7.15
C ILE A 27 -15.22 15.13 8.31
N TYR A 28 -13.93 15.53 8.23
CA TYR A 28 -13.29 16.46 9.17
C TYR A 28 -13.17 17.88 8.60
N ASP A 29 -13.14 18.00 7.25
CA ASP A 29 -13.11 19.28 6.55
C ASP A 29 -13.99 19.20 5.30
N LYS A 30 -14.96 20.12 5.19
CA LYS A 30 -15.94 20.14 4.10
C LYS A 30 -15.34 20.37 2.72
N SER A 31 -14.11 20.88 2.62
CA SER A 31 -13.42 21.07 1.33
C SER A 31 -13.28 19.76 0.55
N ILE A 32 -13.24 18.60 1.23
CA ILE A 32 -13.14 17.30 0.60
C ILE A 32 -14.40 16.90 -0.19
N LEU A 33 -15.53 17.53 0.09
CA LEU A 33 -16.81 17.25 -0.59
C LEU A 33 -16.80 17.62 -2.08
N THR A 34 -15.78 18.31 -2.56
CA THR A 34 -15.53 18.52 -4.00
C THR A 34 -14.98 17.29 -4.69
N ILE A 35 -14.43 16.33 -3.92
CA ILE A 35 -13.75 15.14 -4.42
C ILE A 35 -14.57 13.88 -4.14
N ILE A 36 -15.19 13.78 -2.95
CA ILE A 36 -15.95 12.60 -2.57
C ILE A 36 -17.35 12.97 -2.06
N ASP A 37 -18.35 12.17 -2.41
CA ASP A 37 -19.68 12.31 -1.83
C ASP A 37 -19.70 11.69 -0.42
N LYS A 38 -20.35 12.36 0.53
CA LYS A 38 -20.49 11.83 1.90
C LYS A 38 -21.24 10.49 1.96
N ASN A 39 -22.08 10.22 0.96
CA ASN A 39 -22.87 8.99 0.83
C ASN A 39 -22.21 7.97 -0.12
N ALA A 40 -20.98 8.21 -0.59
CA ALA A 40 -20.28 7.26 -1.45
C ALA A 40 -20.17 5.90 -0.75
N LYS A 41 -20.36 4.84 -1.54
CA LYS A 41 -20.36 3.46 -1.04
C LYS A 41 -19.13 2.71 -1.52
N ILE A 42 -18.68 1.77 -0.70
CA ILE A 42 -17.64 0.81 -1.05
C ILE A 42 -18.29 -0.31 -1.85
N GLU A 43 -17.75 -0.57 -3.03
CA GLU A 43 -18.14 -1.68 -3.91
C GLU A 43 -17.03 -2.73 -3.89
N ILE A 44 -17.35 -3.94 -3.44
CA ILE A 44 -16.41 -5.08 -3.47
C ILE A 44 -16.34 -5.62 -4.90
N LEU A 45 -15.12 -5.74 -5.43
CA LEU A 45 -14.84 -6.24 -6.77
C LEU A 45 -14.47 -7.71 -6.78
N GLY A 46 -13.83 -8.19 -5.70
CA GLY A 46 -13.45 -9.58 -5.51
C GLY A 46 -12.94 -9.86 -4.11
N GLU A 47 -13.02 -11.13 -3.72
CA GLU A 47 -12.64 -11.61 -2.39
C GLU A 47 -11.80 -12.90 -2.49
N ASN A 48 -11.34 -13.39 -1.32
CA ASN A 48 -10.54 -14.62 -1.15
C ASN A 48 -9.06 -14.49 -1.56
N PHE A 49 -8.54 -13.28 -1.56
CA PHE A 49 -7.10 -13.04 -1.66
C PHE A 49 -6.42 -13.35 -0.33
N LYS A 50 -5.10 -13.53 -0.38
CA LYS A 50 -4.28 -13.72 0.83
C LYS A 50 -3.71 -12.40 1.33
N VAL A 51 -3.14 -11.59 0.42
CA VAL A 51 -2.69 -10.21 0.62
C VAL A 51 -2.73 -9.53 -0.76
N ALA A 52 -3.86 -8.95 -1.12
CA ALA A 52 -3.94 -8.15 -2.35
C ALA A 52 -3.16 -6.84 -2.15
N GLU A 53 -2.35 -6.45 -3.15
CA GLU A 53 -1.43 -5.33 -3.11
C GLU A 53 -1.22 -4.70 -4.49
N GLY A 54 -0.36 -3.69 -4.57
CA GLY A 54 0.16 -3.09 -5.79
C GLY A 54 -0.89 -2.70 -6.82
N PRO A 55 -2.02 -2.07 -6.46
CA PRO A 55 -3.06 -1.75 -7.42
C PRO A 55 -2.54 -0.73 -8.44
N LEU A 56 -2.71 -1.05 -9.72
CA LEU A 56 -2.29 -0.27 -10.87
C LEU A 56 -3.42 -0.24 -11.89
N TRP A 57 -3.87 0.96 -12.26
CA TRP A 57 -4.87 1.11 -13.30
C TRP A 57 -4.22 1.09 -14.68
N ASP A 58 -4.68 0.18 -15.53
CA ASP A 58 -4.29 0.05 -16.93
C ASP A 58 -5.34 0.76 -17.80
N GLU A 59 -5.01 2.00 -18.18
CA GLU A 59 -5.93 2.85 -18.92
C GLU A 59 -6.18 2.35 -20.35
N GLU A 60 -5.18 1.73 -20.97
CA GLU A 60 -5.30 1.20 -22.34
C GLU A 60 -6.32 0.05 -22.39
N ASN A 61 -6.26 -0.87 -21.42
CA ASN A 61 -7.14 -2.04 -21.36
C ASN A 61 -8.34 -1.85 -20.43
N LYS A 62 -8.51 -0.66 -19.80
CA LYS A 62 -9.59 -0.32 -18.86
C LYS A 62 -9.77 -1.33 -17.73
N ARG A 63 -8.65 -1.77 -17.16
CA ARG A 63 -8.60 -2.80 -16.12
C ARG A 63 -7.75 -2.37 -14.94
N LEU A 64 -8.04 -2.92 -13.77
CA LEU A 64 -7.17 -2.88 -12.61
C LEU A 64 -6.22 -4.08 -12.66
N ILE A 65 -4.93 -3.84 -12.51
CA ILE A 65 -3.91 -4.86 -12.26
C ILE A 65 -3.58 -4.79 -10.77
N PHE A 66 -3.43 -5.93 -10.11
CA PHE A 66 -3.02 -5.98 -8.71
C PHE A 66 -2.33 -7.30 -8.38
N THR A 67 -1.52 -7.30 -7.34
CA THR A 67 -0.76 -8.47 -6.90
C THR A 67 -1.47 -9.20 -5.76
N ASP A 68 -1.21 -10.50 -5.59
CA ASP A 68 -1.39 -11.20 -4.32
C ASP A 68 -0.03 -11.71 -3.85
N VAL A 69 0.52 -11.00 -2.89
CA VAL A 69 1.89 -11.21 -2.40
C VAL A 69 2.09 -12.62 -1.84
N ARG A 70 1.09 -13.19 -1.19
CA ARG A 70 1.19 -14.52 -0.58
C ARG A 70 0.86 -15.66 -1.54
N GLN A 71 0.10 -15.40 -2.59
CA GLN A 71 -0.16 -16.38 -3.64
C GLN A 71 0.92 -16.38 -4.73
N ASN A 72 1.84 -15.42 -4.71
CA ASN A 72 2.87 -15.22 -5.74
C ASN A 72 2.26 -15.02 -7.14
N LYS A 73 1.17 -14.24 -7.21
CA LYS A 73 0.38 -14.03 -8.41
C LYS A 73 0.10 -12.55 -8.67
N ILE A 74 -0.17 -12.23 -9.93
CA ILE A 74 -0.79 -10.97 -10.34
C ILE A 74 -2.16 -11.32 -10.91
N PHE A 75 -3.13 -10.49 -10.62
CA PHE A 75 -4.50 -10.58 -11.11
C PHE A 75 -4.88 -9.33 -11.89
N THR A 76 -5.89 -9.45 -12.72
CA THR A 76 -6.60 -8.32 -13.31
C THR A 76 -8.06 -8.34 -12.90
N TRP A 77 -8.66 -7.17 -12.89
CA TRP A 77 -10.10 -7.00 -12.79
C TRP A 77 -10.56 -6.00 -13.84
N ASP A 78 -11.58 -6.35 -14.58
CA ASP A 78 -12.33 -5.43 -15.42
C ASP A 78 -13.84 -5.64 -15.23
N LYS A 79 -14.63 -4.73 -15.82
CA LYS A 79 -16.08 -4.73 -15.61
C LYS A 79 -16.81 -5.88 -16.36
N LEU A 80 -16.22 -6.44 -17.39
CA LEU A 80 -16.84 -7.46 -18.24
C LEU A 80 -16.54 -8.86 -17.73
N ASP A 81 -15.27 -9.14 -17.48
CA ASP A 81 -14.78 -10.50 -17.17
C ASP A 81 -14.50 -10.72 -15.67
N GLY A 82 -14.60 -9.66 -14.86
CA GLY A 82 -14.33 -9.74 -13.42
C GLY A 82 -12.85 -9.98 -13.10
N ILE A 83 -12.58 -10.86 -12.12
CA ILE A 83 -11.22 -11.19 -11.68
C ILE A 83 -10.63 -12.33 -12.48
N ASN A 84 -9.42 -12.13 -13.02
CA ASN A 84 -8.67 -13.16 -13.76
C ASN A 84 -7.22 -13.23 -13.24
N GLU A 85 -6.64 -14.43 -13.21
CA GLU A 85 -5.21 -14.61 -13.01
C GLU A 85 -4.47 -14.10 -14.26
N TYR A 86 -3.41 -13.31 -14.04
CA TYR A 86 -2.69 -12.65 -15.10
C TYR A 86 -1.25 -13.18 -15.23
N ILE A 87 -0.50 -13.23 -14.12
CA ILE A 87 0.88 -13.69 -14.08
C ILE A 87 1.12 -14.57 -12.85
N SER A 88 1.74 -15.73 -13.08
CA SER A 88 2.20 -16.65 -12.03
C SER A 88 3.42 -17.45 -12.55
N PRO A 89 4.54 -17.53 -11.77
CA PRO A 89 4.83 -16.82 -10.52
C PRO A 89 5.16 -15.35 -10.77
N SER A 90 4.96 -14.47 -9.74
CA SER A 90 5.13 -13.04 -9.91
C SER A 90 6.37 -12.43 -9.23
N GLY A 91 6.75 -12.91 -8.05
CA GLY A 91 7.78 -12.29 -7.23
C GLY A 91 8.85 -13.22 -6.70
N SER A 92 8.58 -14.54 -6.68
CA SER A 92 9.57 -15.59 -6.43
C SER A 92 9.60 -16.47 -7.68
N THR A 93 10.56 -16.22 -8.56
CA THR A 93 10.67 -16.86 -9.88
C THR A 93 11.90 -17.76 -10.00
N GLY A 94 12.66 -17.91 -8.90
CA GLY A 94 13.91 -18.67 -8.86
C GLY A 94 15.16 -17.83 -9.17
N TYR A 95 15.03 -16.52 -9.32
CA TYR A 95 16.17 -15.62 -9.53
C TYR A 95 17.07 -15.49 -8.29
N ALA A 96 16.47 -15.45 -7.11
CA ALA A 96 17.20 -15.42 -5.85
C ALA A 96 16.84 -16.63 -4.97
N PRO A 97 17.70 -17.00 -4.00
CA PRO A 97 17.36 -18.03 -3.04
C PRO A 97 16.04 -17.70 -2.32
N SER A 98 15.09 -18.63 -2.36
CA SER A 98 13.82 -18.49 -1.67
C SER A 98 14.01 -18.77 -0.18
N PHE A 99 13.42 -17.92 0.65
CA PHE A 99 13.30 -18.13 2.09
C PHE A 99 11.84 -18.49 2.36
N ASP A 100 11.58 -19.75 2.69
CA ASP A 100 10.23 -20.30 2.84
C ASP A 100 9.34 -19.45 3.76
N ASP A 101 8.06 -19.31 3.38
CA ASP A 101 6.92 -18.78 4.13
C ASP A 101 6.86 -17.26 4.39
N GLY A 102 7.61 -16.44 3.66
CA GLY A 102 7.38 -14.99 3.62
C GLY A 102 6.28 -14.59 2.63
N GLY A 103 6.00 -13.31 2.52
CA GLY A 103 5.27 -12.74 1.39
C GLY A 103 6.21 -12.68 0.18
N ILE A 104 6.22 -13.71 -0.64
CA ILE A 104 7.23 -13.91 -1.69
C ILE A 104 6.83 -13.40 -3.07
N GLY A 105 5.55 -13.07 -3.26
CA GLY A 105 5.03 -12.57 -4.53
C GLY A 105 5.54 -11.17 -4.87
N ALA A 106 5.10 -10.68 -6.01
CA ALA A 106 5.23 -9.28 -6.34
C ALA A 106 4.40 -8.42 -5.38
N ASN A 107 4.83 -7.16 -5.16
CA ASN A 107 4.09 -6.18 -4.36
C ASN A 107 3.76 -4.96 -5.23
N GLY A 108 4.46 -3.83 -5.10
CA GLY A 108 4.18 -2.62 -5.86
C GLY A 108 4.38 -2.77 -7.37
N LEU A 109 3.49 -2.15 -8.12
CA LEU A 109 3.50 -2.07 -9.58
C LEU A 109 3.46 -0.62 -10.04
N ALA A 110 4.12 -0.31 -11.16
CA ALA A 110 3.99 0.97 -11.84
C ALA A 110 4.26 0.80 -13.34
N PHE A 111 3.65 1.65 -14.17
CA PHE A 111 4.07 1.79 -15.57
C PHE A 111 5.30 2.69 -15.68
N ASN A 112 6.24 2.33 -16.53
CA ASN A 112 7.28 3.22 -16.98
C ASN A 112 6.79 4.09 -18.16
N ASN A 113 7.66 4.97 -18.66
CA ASN A 113 7.31 5.87 -19.77
C ASN A 113 7.05 5.15 -21.11
N ASN A 114 7.45 3.87 -21.22
CA ASN A 114 7.19 3.05 -22.42
C ASN A 114 5.91 2.23 -22.31
N GLY A 115 5.17 2.33 -21.20
CA GLY A 115 3.99 1.51 -20.93
C GLY A 115 4.31 0.11 -20.40
N GLU A 116 5.57 -0.19 -20.04
CA GLU A 116 5.97 -1.47 -19.49
C GLU A 116 5.74 -1.49 -17.97
N ILE A 117 5.34 -2.63 -17.42
CA ILE A 117 5.10 -2.79 -15.99
C ILE A 117 6.42 -3.03 -15.26
N ILE A 118 6.76 -2.10 -14.37
CA ILE A 118 7.83 -2.27 -13.37
C ILE A 118 7.23 -2.87 -12.12
N ILE A 119 7.95 -3.82 -11.50
CA ILE A 119 7.47 -4.67 -10.43
C ILE A 119 8.47 -4.76 -9.28
N CYS A 120 8.00 -4.63 -8.05
CA CYS A 120 8.75 -4.96 -6.85
C CYS A 120 8.58 -6.45 -6.54
N GLN A 121 9.65 -7.23 -6.64
CA GLN A 121 9.63 -8.68 -6.38
C GLN A 121 10.21 -8.98 -4.99
N HIS A 122 9.36 -9.39 -4.05
CA HIS A 122 9.78 -9.71 -2.69
C HIS A 122 10.71 -10.93 -2.64
N GLY A 123 10.30 -12.04 -3.27
CA GLY A 123 11.05 -13.30 -3.25
C GLY A 123 12.37 -13.22 -4.01
N ASP A 124 12.38 -12.59 -5.17
CA ASP A 124 13.59 -12.38 -5.97
C ASP A 124 14.43 -11.19 -5.48
N ARG A 125 13.92 -10.40 -4.55
CA ARG A 125 14.63 -9.30 -3.87
C ARG A 125 15.16 -8.24 -4.85
N ARG A 126 14.32 -7.88 -5.84
CA ARG A 126 14.71 -6.95 -6.91
C ARG A 126 13.56 -6.09 -7.39
N ILE A 127 13.89 -5.08 -8.18
CA ILE A 127 12.96 -4.40 -9.08
C ILE A 127 13.24 -4.90 -10.50
N ALA A 128 12.17 -5.25 -11.21
CA ALA A 128 12.25 -5.80 -12.56
C ALA A 128 11.21 -5.21 -13.49
N ILE A 129 11.37 -5.40 -14.80
CA ILE A 129 10.35 -5.17 -15.83
C ILE A 129 9.74 -6.51 -16.20
N ILE A 130 8.44 -6.54 -16.44
CA ILE A 130 7.76 -7.69 -17.04
C ILE A 130 8.00 -7.64 -18.55
N GLY A 131 8.86 -8.52 -19.07
CA GLY A 131 9.30 -8.46 -20.45
C GLY A 131 8.35 -9.12 -21.46
N ASN A 132 7.47 -10.03 -21.04
CA ASN A 132 6.45 -10.64 -21.90
C ASN A 132 5.23 -11.07 -21.09
N GLU A 133 4.27 -10.17 -21.00
CA GLU A 133 3.05 -10.30 -20.20
C GLU A 133 2.12 -11.42 -20.69
N LYS A 134 2.17 -11.77 -21.97
CA LYS A 134 1.27 -12.75 -22.58
C LYS A 134 1.86 -14.17 -22.65
N SER A 135 3.01 -14.38 -22.05
CA SER A 135 3.67 -15.70 -22.04
C SER A 135 3.20 -16.58 -20.90
N GLU A 136 3.01 -17.88 -21.14
CA GLU A 136 2.83 -18.87 -20.08
C GLU A 136 3.99 -18.92 -19.09
N ASN A 137 5.18 -18.43 -19.51
CA ASN A 137 6.36 -18.26 -18.67
C ASN A 137 6.83 -16.80 -18.77
N PRO A 138 6.30 -15.91 -17.95
CA PRO A 138 6.65 -14.49 -17.98
C PRO A 138 8.15 -14.32 -17.69
N LYS A 139 8.82 -13.52 -18.52
CA LYS A 139 10.24 -13.17 -18.33
C LYS A 139 10.31 -11.84 -17.59
N PHE A 140 11.21 -11.79 -16.63
CA PHE A 140 11.47 -10.59 -15.86
C PHE A 140 12.90 -10.11 -16.12
N GLU A 141 13.03 -8.85 -16.54
CA GLU A 141 14.33 -8.21 -16.75
C GLU A 141 14.71 -7.42 -15.49
N THR A 142 15.84 -7.73 -14.89
CA THR A 142 16.30 -7.04 -13.67
C THR A 142 16.67 -5.61 -13.96
N ILE A 143 16.07 -4.66 -13.27
CA ILE A 143 16.50 -3.26 -13.24
C ILE A 143 17.57 -3.08 -12.17
N VAL A 144 17.30 -3.52 -10.94
CA VAL A 144 18.20 -3.41 -9.80
C VAL A 144 17.87 -4.45 -8.73
N ASP A 145 18.89 -5.11 -8.16
CA ASP A 145 18.75 -6.19 -7.18
C ASP A 145 19.63 -6.02 -5.93
N ASN A 146 20.49 -4.99 -5.90
CA ASN A 146 21.42 -4.80 -4.79
C ASN A 146 21.76 -3.33 -4.54
N TYR A 147 22.26 -3.06 -3.33
CA TYR A 147 22.88 -1.81 -2.95
C TYR A 147 24.28 -2.09 -2.39
N ASN A 148 25.32 -1.56 -3.05
CA ASN A 148 26.73 -1.79 -2.69
C ASN A 148 27.09 -3.29 -2.59
N GLY A 149 26.63 -4.10 -3.54
CA GLY A 149 26.90 -5.54 -3.62
C GLY A 149 26.09 -6.40 -2.64
N LYS A 150 25.18 -5.82 -1.87
CA LYS A 150 24.29 -6.53 -0.95
C LYS A 150 22.86 -6.53 -1.49
N ARG A 151 22.22 -7.69 -1.56
CA ARG A 151 20.82 -7.80 -2.01
C ARG A 151 19.90 -7.00 -1.14
N PHE A 152 18.87 -6.44 -1.76
CA PHE A 152 17.75 -5.81 -1.03
C PHE A 152 17.08 -6.78 -0.08
N ASN A 153 16.31 -6.26 0.87
CA ASN A 153 15.48 -7.07 1.76
C ASN A 153 14.29 -7.66 0.98
N SER A 154 13.33 -6.85 0.64
CA SER A 154 12.17 -7.17 -0.19
C SER A 154 11.54 -5.87 -0.71
N PRO A 155 11.99 -5.35 -1.86
CA PRO A 155 11.45 -4.13 -2.45
C PRO A 155 9.92 -4.18 -2.48
N ASN A 156 9.28 -3.13 -1.92
CA ASN A 156 7.86 -3.19 -1.56
C ASN A 156 6.99 -2.32 -2.47
N ASP A 157 7.18 -1.02 -2.46
CA ASP A 157 6.40 -0.09 -3.30
C ASP A 157 7.33 0.88 -4.03
N LEU A 158 6.85 1.47 -5.11
CA LEU A 158 7.67 2.31 -5.99
C LEU A 158 6.89 3.47 -6.58
N SER A 159 7.64 4.52 -6.96
CA SER A 159 7.11 5.68 -7.67
C SER A 159 8.15 6.21 -8.64
N LEU A 160 7.74 6.50 -9.88
CA LEU A 160 8.63 6.92 -10.95
C LEU A 160 8.54 8.44 -11.20
N THR A 161 9.68 9.04 -11.57
CA THR A 161 9.73 10.37 -12.13
C THR A 161 9.45 10.34 -13.64
N LYS A 162 9.15 11.51 -14.21
CA LYS A 162 9.06 11.69 -15.68
C LYS A 162 10.40 11.40 -16.39
N SER A 163 11.53 11.52 -15.68
CA SER A 163 12.86 11.18 -16.21
C SER A 163 13.23 9.71 -16.12
N GLY A 164 12.36 8.87 -15.51
CA GLY A 164 12.58 7.44 -15.35
C GLY A 164 13.35 7.05 -14.08
N ASP A 165 13.62 8.00 -13.17
CA ASP A 165 14.17 7.63 -11.85
C ASP A 165 13.12 6.85 -11.05
N ILE A 166 13.54 5.82 -10.33
CA ILE A 166 12.69 4.98 -9.52
C ILE A 166 12.96 5.24 -8.04
N TYR A 167 11.96 5.70 -7.31
CA TYR A 167 11.97 5.74 -5.84
C TYR A 167 11.28 4.49 -5.32
N PHE A 168 11.89 3.80 -4.34
CA PHE A 168 11.30 2.58 -3.79
C PHE A 168 11.67 2.37 -2.33
N THR A 169 10.89 1.52 -1.67
CA THR A 169 11.07 1.11 -0.29
C THR A 169 11.51 -0.34 -0.20
N ASP A 170 12.30 -0.66 0.84
CA ASP A 170 12.88 -1.99 1.04
C ASP A 170 12.73 -2.48 2.48
N PRO A 171 11.48 -2.75 2.93
CA PRO A 171 11.20 -3.35 4.24
C PRO A 171 11.46 -4.86 4.26
N PRO A 172 11.37 -5.54 5.45
CA PRO A 172 11.71 -6.96 5.56
C PRO A 172 10.53 -7.92 5.33
N TYR A 173 9.47 -7.52 4.61
CA TYR A 173 8.22 -8.30 4.53
C TYR A 173 8.32 -9.60 3.74
N GLY A 174 9.33 -9.73 2.86
CA GLY A 174 9.63 -10.97 2.14
C GLY A 174 10.22 -12.07 3.03
N PHE A 175 10.59 -11.77 4.28
CA PHE A 175 11.16 -12.74 5.21
C PHE A 175 10.12 -13.21 6.23
N LYS A 176 10.12 -14.53 6.52
CA LYS A 176 9.27 -15.11 7.58
C LYS A 176 9.56 -14.44 8.92
N ASN A 177 8.52 -13.95 9.58
CA ASN A 177 8.61 -13.27 10.87
C ASN A 177 9.63 -12.12 10.90
N PHE A 178 9.93 -11.52 9.73
CA PHE A 178 10.97 -10.49 9.56
C PHE A 178 12.35 -10.94 10.01
N ASP A 179 12.66 -12.22 9.84
CA ASP A 179 13.90 -12.84 10.29
C ASP A 179 15.13 -12.19 9.65
N ASN A 180 16.03 -11.71 10.51
CA ASN A 180 17.22 -10.99 10.08
C ASN A 180 18.37 -11.90 9.63
N ARG A 181 18.32 -13.22 9.85
CA ARG A 181 19.41 -14.15 9.54
C ARG A 181 19.80 -14.19 8.06
N PHE A 182 18.84 -13.94 7.18
CA PHE A 182 19.02 -13.96 5.73
C PHE A 182 19.18 -12.59 5.11
N ARG A 183 19.14 -11.53 5.91
CA ARG A 183 19.29 -10.17 5.42
C ARG A 183 20.75 -9.84 5.19
N GLU A 184 21.03 -9.24 4.04
CA GLU A 184 22.36 -8.73 3.72
C GLU A 184 22.49 -7.25 4.10
N LEU A 185 21.39 -6.47 3.93
CA LEU A 185 21.28 -5.10 4.44
C LEU A 185 20.80 -5.12 5.90
N ASN A 186 21.52 -4.45 6.80
CA ASN A 186 21.19 -4.38 8.23
C ASN A 186 20.22 -3.23 8.58
N PHE A 187 19.53 -2.67 7.59
CA PHE A 187 18.55 -1.61 7.72
C PHE A 187 17.41 -1.79 6.70
N ASN A 188 16.34 -1.04 6.88
CA ASN A 188 15.24 -0.94 5.92
C ASN A 188 15.40 0.39 5.19
N GLY A 189 15.57 0.32 3.85
CA GLY A 189 15.95 1.48 3.05
C GLY A 189 14.77 2.16 2.35
N VAL A 190 14.95 3.46 2.12
CA VAL A 190 14.26 4.23 1.09
C VAL A 190 15.32 4.62 0.07
N PHE A 191 15.13 4.22 -1.18
CA PHE A 191 16.15 4.35 -2.21
C PHE A 191 15.66 5.18 -3.40
N LYS A 192 16.63 5.67 -4.18
CA LYS A 192 16.44 6.21 -5.51
C LYS A 192 17.39 5.50 -6.48
N TYR A 193 16.85 4.89 -7.52
CA TYR A 193 17.58 4.33 -8.64
C TYR A 193 17.48 5.27 -9.85
N TYR A 194 18.58 5.45 -10.56
CA TYR A 194 18.67 6.27 -11.76
C TYR A 194 18.82 5.40 -13.00
N PRO A 195 18.32 5.82 -14.18
CA PRO A 195 18.44 5.04 -15.42
C PRO A 195 19.90 4.72 -15.84
N ASN A 196 20.88 5.49 -15.34
CA ASN A 196 22.30 5.25 -15.58
C ASN A 196 22.92 4.19 -14.65
N GLY A 197 22.14 3.49 -13.85
CA GLY A 197 22.58 2.45 -12.93
C GLY A 197 23.01 2.95 -11.54
N LYS A 198 23.06 4.28 -11.31
CA LYS A 198 23.36 4.82 -9.99
C LYS A 198 22.22 4.54 -9.04
N ILE A 199 22.55 4.29 -7.76
CA ILE A 199 21.57 4.15 -6.67
C ILE A 199 22.00 5.01 -5.48
N ASP A 200 21.04 5.78 -4.95
CA ASP A 200 21.21 6.58 -3.72
C ASP A 200 20.34 6.02 -2.59
N LEU A 201 20.88 6.00 -1.38
CA LEU A 201 20.15 5.75 -0.16
C LEU A 201 19.60 7.09 0.36
N ILE A 202 18.28 7.24 0.37
CA ILE A 202 17.60 8.45 0.85
C ILE A 202 17.48 8.43 2.37
N SER A 203 17.09 7.27 2.93
CA SER A 203 16.91 7.11 4.37
C SER A 203 17.04 5.64 4.78
N LYS A 204 17.61 5.41 5.97
CA LYS A 204 17.64 4.11 6.66
C LYS A 204 17.05 4.20 8.08
N GLU A 205 16.38 5.30 8.40
CA GLU A 205 15.88 5.59 9.74
C GLU A 205 14.46 5.09 10.00
N MET A 206 13.74 4.75 8.93
CA MET A 206 12.38 4.22 9.06
C MET A 206 12.44 2.74 9.44
N THR A 207 11.66 2.38 10.46
CA THR A 207 11.62 0.99 10.94
C THR A 207 10.94 0.04 9.96
N ARG A 208 9.93 0.53 9.25
CA ARG A 208 9.17 -0.23 8.23
C ARG A 208 8.67 0.71 7.12
N PRO A 209 9.59 1.23 6.26
CA PRO A 209 9.15 2.00 5.11
C PRO A 209 8.29 1.11 4.20
N ASN A 210 7.15 1.64 3.74
CA ASN A 210 6.19 0.88 2.96
C ASN A 210 5.75 1.70 1.74
N GLY A 211 4.49 2.08 1.62
CA GLY A 211 4.01 2.87 0.50
C GLY A 211 4.86 4.12 0.25
N ILE A 212 5.10 4.42 -1.02
CA ILE A 212 5.90 5.56 -1.46
C ILE A 212 5.24 6.25 -2.64
N VAL A 213 5.19 7.59 -2.63
CA VAL A 213 4.66 8.36 -3.74
C VAL A 213 5.39 9.69 -3.92
N LEU A 214 5.63 10.07 -5.18
CA LEU A 214 6.14 11.39 -5.55
C LEU A 214 5.04 12.46 -5.48
N SER A 215 5.40 13.66 -5.00
CA SER A 215 4.56 14.83 -5.23
C SER A 215 4.45 15.13 -6.73
N ARG A 216 3.31 15.70 -7.17
CA ARG A 216 3.07 16.00 -8.59
C ARG A 216 4.15 16.87 -9.27
N ASN A 217 4.82 17.72 -8.50
CA ASN A 217 5.94 18.55 -8.96
C ASN A 217 7.31 17.90 -8.73
N GLU A 218 7.33 16.63 -8.33
CA GLU A 218 8.52 15.81 -8.08
C GLU A 218 9.53 16.40 -7.06
N ARG A 219 9.12 17.40 -6.27
CA ARG A 219 9.99 18.03 -5.26
C ARG A 219 10.09 17.23 -3.97
N TYR A 220 9.14 16.34 -3.72
CA TYR A 220 9.04 15.57 -2.50
C TYR A 220 8.61 14.13 -2.80
N ILE A 221 9.08 13.20 -1.99
CA ILE A 221 8.47 11.89 -1.83
C ILE A 221 7.82 11.81 -0.45
N TYR A 222 6.69 11.11 -0.39
CA TYR A 222 6.01 10.75 0.84
C TYR A 222 6.15 9.26 1.05
N VAL A 223 6.48 8.85 2.27
CA VAL A 223 6.73 7.44 2.60
C VAL A 223 5.98 7.09 3.88
N ASN A 224 5.16 6.07 3.82
CA ASN A 224 4.48 5.51 4.98
C ASN A 224 5.44 4.67 5.83
N ASN A 225 5.34 4.80 7.16
CA ASN A 225 5.94 3.86 8.10
C ASN A 225 4.85 2.95 8.67
N SER A 226 4.86 1.68 8.29
CA SER A 226 3.85 0.70 8.73
C SER A 226 4.11 0.11 10.12
N ASP A 227 5.13 0.58 10.82
CA ASP A 227 5.36 0.20 12.21
C ASP A 227 4.28 0.81 13.13
N ARG A 228 3.48 -0.06 13.73
CA ARG A 228 2.42 0.34 14.67
C ARG A 228 2.92 1.10 15.90
N LYS A 229 4.21 0.96 16.24
CA LYS A 229 4.84 1.70 17.35
C LYS A 229 5.22 3.13 16.96
N ASP A 230 5.37 3.38 15.66
CA ASP A 230 5.75 4.68 15.11
C ASP A 230 4.99 4.99 13.81
N PRO A 231 3.63 5.00 13.84
CA PRO A 231 2.79 5.19 12.67
C PRO A 231 2.88 6.64 12.17
N LYS A 232 3.42 6.84 10.98
CA LYS A 232 3.62 8.17 10.42
C LYS A 232 3.79 8.15 8.91
N ILE A 233 3.62 9.33 8.31
CA ILE A 233 4.09 9.61 6.95
C ILE A 233 5.30 10.53 7.06
N MET A 234 6.41 10.13 6.44
CA MET A 234 7.57 10.97 6.25
C MET A 234 7.51 11.67 4.90
N ARG A 235 8.06 12.89 4.82
CA ARG A 235 8.25 13.61 3.57
C ARG A 235 9.73 13.95 3.39
N TYR A 236 10.33 13.53 2.28
CA TYR A 236 11.72 13.82 1.94
C TYR A 236 11.78 14.74 0.73
N ASN A 237 12.70 15.69 0.74
CA ASN A 237 13.01 16.51 -0.43
C ASN A 237 13.83 15.67 -1.43
N THR A 238 13.44 15.65 -2.70
CA THR A 238 14.04 14.79 -3.74
C THR A 238 15.48 15.19 -4.15
N LYS A 239 15.91 16.42 -3.85
CA LYS A 239 17.24 16.91 -4.17
C LYS A 239 18.22 16.80 -2.99
N THR A 240 17.74 17.08 -1.76
CA THR A 240 18.61 17.16 -0.59
C THR A 240 18.48 15.96 0.34
N TYR A 241 17.48 15.09 0.10
CA TYR A 241 17.08 13.96 0.93
C TYR A 241 16.74 14.31 2.40
N ARG A 242 16.63 15.61 2.72
CA ARG A 242 16.19 16.03 4.05
C ARG A 242 14.75 15.62 4.29
N GLY A 243 14.54 14.81 5.33
CA GLY A 243 13.25 14.29 5.74
C GLY A 243 12.64 15.05 6.90
N LYS A 244 11.30 15.08 6.93
CA LYS A 244 10.54 15.49 8.11
C LYS A 244 9.24 14.70 8.21
N LYS A 245 8.75 14.54 9.43
CA LYS A 245 7.42 13.98 9.66
C LYS A 245 6.38 14.90 9.02
N PHE A 246 5.56 14.33 8.15
CA PHE A 246 4.49 15.03 7.46
C PHE A 246 3.14 14.84 8.14
N PHE A 247 2.86 13.61 8.58
CA PHE A 247 1.64 13.27 9.31
C PHE A 247 1.98 12.33 10.47
N ASP A 248 1.37 12.56 11.62
CA ASP A 248 1.49 11.69 12.80
C ASP A 248 0.21 10.89 12.98
N GLY A 249 0.33 9.57 12.88
CA GLY A 249 -0.81 8.65 12.98
C GLY A 249 -1.08 8.11 14.38
N LYS A 250 -0.29 8.50 15.39
CA LYS A 250 -0.35 7.88 16.73
C LYS A 250 -1.73 7.92 17.36
N GLU A 251 -2.39 9.07 17.32
CA GLU A 251 -3.72 9.21 17.97
C GLU A 251 -4.80 8.41 17.24
N LEU A 252 -4.72 8.29 15.90
CA LEU A 252 -5.64 7.44 15.14
C LEU A 252 -5.38 5.96 15.43
N SER A 253 -4.12 5.54 15.51
CA SER A 253 -3.72 4.14 15.77
C SER A 253 -4.09 3.66 17.17
N LYS A 254 -4.28 4.57 18.13
CA LYS A 254 -4.82 4.23 19.45
C LYS A 254 -6.32 3.93 19.41
N LYS A 255 -7.05 4.58 18.51
CA LYS A 255 -8.51 4.52 18.42
C LYS A 255 -9.00 3.42 17.47
N PHE A 256 -8.27 3.15 16.41
CA PHE A 256 -8.70 2.31 15.32
C PHE A 256 -7.68 1.22 14.97
N LYS A 257 -8.18 0.10 14.44
CA LYS A 257 -7.35 -0.96 13.85
C LYS A 257 -6.86 -0.55 12.46
N GLY A 258 -5.83 -1.23 11.98
CA GLY A 258 -5.18 -0.95 10.70
C GLY A 258 -3.87 -0.19 10.88
N GLY A 259 -3.15 0.03 9.81
CA GLY A 259 -1.84 0.69 9.80
C GLY A 259 -1.60 1.40 8.48
N PHE A 260 -0.58 2.25 8.45
CA PHE A 260 -0.13 2.88 7.22
C PHE A 260 0.54 1.84 6.33
N ASP A 261 0.13 1.80 5.05
CA ASP A 261 0.67 0.88 4.05
C ASP A 261 0.86 1.63 2.73
N GLY A 262 0.07 1.40 1.68
CA GLY A 262 0.15 2.12 0.43
C GLY A 262 -0.43 3.54 0.46
N LEU A 263 -0.04 4.38 -0.50
CA LEU A 263 -0.57 5.74 -0.66
C LEU A 263 -0.46 6.22 -2.11
N LYS A 264 -1.37 7.14 -2.50
CA LYS A 264 -1.38 7.82 -3.80
C LYS A 264 -1.73 9.31 -3.63
N ILE A 265 -1.35 10.13 -4.61
CA ILE A 265 -1.66 11.57 -4.64
C ILE A 265 -2.69 11.84 -5.72
N HIS A 266 -3.83 12.38 -5.31
CA HIS A 266 -4.88 12.90 -6.19
C HIS A 266 -4.43 14.17 -6.93
N SER A 267 -5.06 14.51 -8.06
CA SER A 267 -4.77 15.72 -8.87
C SER A 267 -4.82 17.03 -8.09
N THR A 268 -5.64 17.11 -7.07
CA THR A 268 -5.71 18.26 -6.13
C THR A 268 -4.51 18.36 -5.18
N GLY A 269 -3.60 17.37 -5.18
CA GLY A 269 -2.47 17.27 -4.26
C GLY A 269 -2.80 16.62 -2.91
N ASN A 270 -4.05 16.22 -2.67
CA ASN A 270 -4.42 15.48 -1.48
C ASN A 270 -3.83 14.06 -1.53
N ILE A 271 -3.35 13.58 -0.39
CA ILE A 271 -2.82 12.22 -0.23
C ILE A 271 -3.95 11.32 0.24
N PHE A 272 -4.20 10.26 -0.51
CA PHE A 272 -5.02 9.12 -0.12
C PHE A 272 -4.09 8.02 0.34
N THR A 273 -4.24 7.59 1.58
CA THR A 273 -3.37 6.58 2.17
C THR A 273 -4.17 5.58 2.98
N THR A 274 -3.79 4.32 2.89
CA THR A 274 -4.27 3.36 3.89
C THR A 274 -3.77 3.76 5.26
N GLY A 275 -4.56 3.47 6.27
CA GLY A 275 -4.27 3.85 7.64
C GLY A 275 -5.23 3.20 8.64
N PRO A 276 -5.21 3.64 9.90
CA PRO A 276 -6.19 3.20 10.88
C PRO A 276 -7.62 3.42 10.39
N ASN A 277 -8.45 2.38 10.50
CA ASN A 277 -9.86 2.31 10.09
C ASN A 277 -10.14 2.28 8.57
N GLY A 278 -9.16 2.46 7.70
CA GLY A 278 -9.40 2.44 6.25
C GLY A 278 -8.51 3.39 5.46
N ILE A 279 -9.09 4.26 4.64
CA ILE A 279 -8.37 5.26 3.85
C ILE A 279 -8.44 6.62 4.55
N LEU A 280 -7.29 7.23 4.78
CA LEU A 280 -7.17 8.62 5.25
C LEU A 280 -6.96 9.54 4.06
N ILE A 281 -7.66 10.67 4.03
CA ILE A 281 -7.47 11.71 3.02
C ILE A 281 -6.84 12.91 3.70
N ILE A 282 -5.60 13.23 3.31
CA ILE A 282 -4.75 14.21 3.97
C ILE A 282 -4.42 15.33 2.98
N SER A 283 -4.61 16.58 3.39
CA SER A 283 -4.29 17.75 2.56
C SER A 283 -2.79 17.88 2.30
N PRO A 284 -2.37 18.65 1.28
CA PRO A 284 -0.96 18.96 1.02
C PRO A 284 -0.23 19.63 2.20
N LYS A 285 -0.99 20.17 3.17
CA LYS A 285 -0.46 20.78 4.41
C LYS A 285 -0.37 19.80 5.58
N GLY A 286 -0.77 18.51 5.40
CA GLY A 286 -0.74 17.49 6.45
C GLY A 286 -1.97 17.50 7.37
N LYS A 287 -3.07 18.14 7.00
CA LYS A 287 -4.33 18.12 7.75
C LYS A 287 -5.20 16.95 7.29
N LEU A 288 -5.74 16.16 8.21
CA LEU A 288 -6.74 15.14 7.92
C LEU A 288 -8.05 15.82 7.47
N LEU A 289 -8.53 15.47 6.28
CA LEU A 289 -9.73 16.02 5.68
C LEU A 289 -10.94 15.09 5.81
N ALA A 290 -10.73 13.80 5.59
CA ALA A 290 -11.76 12.77 5.72
C ALA A 290 -11.13 11.40 5.97
N MET A 291 -11.98 10.44 6.35
CA MET A 291 -11.66 9.03 6.46
C MET A 291 -12.76 8.21 5.80
N ILE A 292 -12.37 7.28 4.92
CA ILE A 292 -13.26 6.27 4.36
C ILE A 292 -13.17 5.06 5.28
N ASN A 293 -14.26 4.75 5.95
CA ASN A 293 -14.31 3.78 7.04
C ASN A 293 -14.51 2.35 6.50
N TYR A 294 -13.47 1.58 6.50
CA TYR A 294 -13.52 0.14 6.17
C TYR A 294 -13.66 -0.75 7.41
N GLY A 295 -13.35 -0.22 8.59
CA GLY A 295 -13.36 -0.98 9.84
C GLY A 295 -12.28 -2.06 9.94
N LYS A 296 -11.35 -2.09 8.98
CA LYS A 296 -10.28 -3.09 8.86
C LYS A 296 -8.99 -2.49 8.33
N GLY A 297 -7.91 -3.27 8.39
CA GLY A 297 -6.65 -2.94 7.73
C GLY A 297 -6.77 -3.11 6.21
N LEU A 298 -6.16 -2.20 5.49
CA LEU A 298 -6.03 -2.18 4.04
C LEU A 298 -4.55 -2.20 3.70
N THR A 299 -4.23 -2.54 2.45
CA THR A 299 -2.85 -2.62 1.98
C THR A 299 -2.48 -1.44 1.10
N ASN A 300 -3.21 -1.15 0.00
CA ASN A 300 -2.84 -0.08 -0.91
C ASN A 300 -4.09 0.54 -1.58
N CYS A 301 -3.87 1.56 -2.42
CA CYS A 301 -4.91 2.16 -3.24
C CYS A 301 -4.33 2.70 -4.55
N SER A 302 -5.21 2.91 -5.55
CA SER A 302 -4.88 3.54 -6.83
C SER A 302 -6.10 4.26 -7.39
N PHE A 303 -5.88 5.22 -8.27
CA PHE A 303 -6.94 5.86 -9.03
C PHE A 303 -6.99 5.32 -10.45
N ASP A 304 -8.16 5.39 -11.10
CA ASP A 304 -8.22 5.39 -12.56
C ASP A 304 -7.65 6.72 -13.10
N GLU A 305 -7.36 6.79 -14.40
CA GLU A 305 -6.72 7.97 -15.01
C GLU A 305 -7.52 9.26 -14.78
N GLN A 306 -8.85 9.17 -14.78
CA GLN A 306 -9.75 10.30 -14.60
C GLN A 306 -10.06 10.61 -13.14
N GLU A 307 -9.49 9.83 -12.21
CA GLU A 307 -9.75 9.92 -10.75
C GLU A 307 -11.25 9.82 -10.39
N LYS A 308 -12.04 9.09 -11.21
CA LYS A 308 -13.45 8.82 -10.93
C LYS A 308 -13.68 7.71 -9.92
N TYR A 309 -12.69 6.83 -9.80
CA TYR A 309 -12.72 5.74 -8.84
C TYR A 309 -11.40 5.67 -8.07
N LEU A 310 -11.51 5.43 -6.78
CA LEU A 310 -10.42 4.97 -5.94
C LEU A 310 -10.56 3.45 -5.82
N TYR A 311 -9.60 2.70 -6.35
CA TYR A 311 -9.45 1.26 -6.14
C TYR A 311 -8.64 1.03 -4.88
N VAL A 312 -9.03 0.04 -4.09
CA VAL A 312 -8.44 -0.24 -2.79
C VAL A 312 -8.22 -1.74 -2.66
N THR A 313 -7.01 -2.12 -2.27
CA THR A 313 -6.64 -3.50 -1.95
C THR A 313 -6.58 -3.73 -0.45
N GLY A 314 -6.82 -4.96 -0.03
CA GLY A 314 -6.81 -5.38 1.37
C GLY A 314 -6.32 -6.80 1.56
N PHE A 315 -6.32 -7.26 2.80
CA PHE A 315 -5.82 -8.61 3.11
C PHE A 315 -6.65 -9.73 2.50
N ASN A 316 -7.91 -9.48 2.17
CA ASN A 316 -8.80 -10.53 1.65
C ASN A 316 -9.60 -10.09 0.43
N ASP A 317 -9.65 -8.82 0.13
CA ASP A 317 -10.53 -8.27 -0.89
C ASP A 317 -9.90 -7.13 -1.70
N VAL A 318 -10.54 -6.88 -2.83
CA VAL A 318 -10.32 -5.70 -3.67
C VAL A 318 -11.64 -4.99 -3.83
N SER A 319 -11.63 -3.68 -3.72
CA SER A 319 -12.84 -2.84 -3.77
C SER A 319 -12.58 -1.54 -4.52
N ARG A 320 -13.65 -0.80 -4.78
CA ARG A 320 -13.56 0.57 -5.27
C ARG A 320 -14.59 1.48 -4.61
N ILE A 321 -14.34 2.75 -4.65
CA ILE A 321 -15.29 3.80 -4.26
C ILE A 321 -15.33 4.87 -5.36
N LYS A 322 -16.55 5.32 -5.69
CA LYS A 322 -16.72 6.38 -6.69
C LYS A 322 -16.40 7.73 -6.08
N LEU A 323 -15.56 8.49 -6.76
CA LEU A 323 -15.27 9.89 -6.51
C LEU A 323 -16.18 10.79 -7.38
N LYS A 324 -16.08 12.10 -7.22
CA LYS A 324 -16.87 13.09 -7.99
C LYS A 324 -16.20 13.48 -9.28
#